data_25f723257c436755583508e6a1161f2a
#
_entry.id   25f723257c436755583508e6a1161f2a
#
_cell.length_a   1.000
_cell.length_b   1.000
_cell.length_c   1.000
_cell.angle_alpha   90.00
_cell.angle_beta   90.00
_cell.angle_gamma   90.00
#
_symmetry.space_group_name_H-M   'P 1'
#
loop_
_entity.id
_entity.type
_entity.pdbx_description
1 polymer ?
#
loop_
_entity_poly.entity_id
_entity_poly.type
_entity_poly.pdbx_seq_one_letter_code
_entity_poly.pdbx_strand_id
1 'polypeptide(L)'
;MQREDTSKVAIKKSASDEVRGGAEVDTRSLKAQLSPIFFLTVIFLLNFVSRIILSPLLPTIEKELAISHSQAGFLFFLSSAGYLVGLLSSGLLTSRSTHRLAIVLSSAGIGAMMLTIAAAESLAIMRCGLFGVGFAAGLYIPSAIATITSLVDRPHWGKAIAVHELAPNLAFFLSPFVAELFLKWSSWRLALGVLGALSLVASVSFGRFGRGGSFPGESPLSGAFATLVRTPAFWLMVILFGLGVSSTVGVYAMLPLYLVTERQVEPSWANTLVAFSRSHGPILGLLGGWASDTLGAKQTILVSLLFTGFATLMLGVLPNGWLSAAVLLQPLLAVWFFPAAFAAIAMITPPNARNLAVAFSVPFGYVIGGGAIPTFIGAMGDAGSFATGFTFTGALIAAGGLLASRLRLPGPVKEEK
;
A
#
# COMPACT_ATOMS: atom_id res chain seq x y z
N MET A 1 62.00 -34.54 -29.87
CA MET A 1 61.63 -33.85 -28.63
C MET A 1 61.16 -32.42 -28.95
N GLN A 2 60.27 -32.23 -29.95
CA GLN A 2 59.74 -30.94 -30.39
C GLN A 2 58.25 -30.98 -30.87
N ARG A 3 57.51 -32.04 -30.59
CA ARG A 3 56.06 -32.17 -30.98
C ARG A 3 55.09 -32.15 -29.85
N GLU A 4 55.48 -32.07 -28.55
CA GLU A 4 54.61 -32.06 -27.40
C GLU A 4 54.19 -30.65 -26.89
N ASP A 5 54.95 -29.61 -27.36
CA ASP A 5 54.75 -28.26 -26.83
C ASP A 5 53.69 -27.45 -27.59
N THR A 6 53.38 -27.82 -28.84
CA THR A 6 52.33 -27.12 -29.63
C THR A 6 50.92 -27.52 -29.30
N SER A 7 50.67 -28.72 -28.75
CA SER A 7 49.34 -29.17 -28.35
C SER A 7 48.86 -28.53 -27.04
N LYS A 8 49.79 -28.31 -26.09
CA LYS A 8 49.45 -27.65 -24.79
C LYS A 8 49.18 -26.15 -24.96
N VAL A 9 49.80 -25.47 -25.91
CA VAL A 9 49.55 -24.06 -26.22
C VAL A 9 48.21 -23.87 -26.95
N ALA A 10 47.82 -24.80 -27.83
CA ALA A 10 46.53 -24.77 -28.52
C ALA A 10 45.34 -25.04 -27.58
N ILE A 11 45.49 -25.99 -26.66
CA ILE A 11 44.44 -26.30 -25.65
C ILE A 11 44.29 -25.15 -24.64
N LYS A 12 45.39 -24.48 -24.26
CA LYS A 12 45.33 -23.33 -23.35
C LYS A 12 44.74 -22.08 -23.99
N LYS A 13 44.89 -21.92 -25.33
CA LYS A 13 44.30 -20.82 -26.08
C LYS A 13 42.80 -21.05 -26.35
N SER A 14 42.38 -22.30 -26.62
CA SER A 14 40.95 -22.67 -26.71
C SER A 14 40.22 -22.52 -25.40
N ALA A 15 40.83 -22.90 -24.26
CA ALA A 15 40.21 -22.70 -22.93
C ALA A 15 40.15 -21.23 -22.49
N SER A 16 41.07 -20.36 -22.98
CA SER A 16 41.03 -18.92 -22.73
C SER A 16 40.00 -18.18 -23.59
N ASP A 17 39.70 -18.71 -24.78
CA ASP A 17 38.70 -18.15 -25.68
C ASP A 17 37.26 -18.62 -25.31
N GLU A 18 37.10 -19.84 -24.78
CA GLU A 18 35.81 -20.30 -24.19
C GLU A 18 35.44 -19.57 -22.88
N VAL A 19 36.42 -19.13 -22.07
CA VAL A 19 36.19 -18.32 -20.88
C VAL A 19 35.89 -16.85 -21.24
N ARG A 20 36.24 -16.38 -22.46
CA ARG A 20 35.83 -15.04 -22.95
C ARG A 20 34.51 -15.03 -23.71
N GLY A 21 33.96 -16.18 -24.05
CA GLY A 21 32.60 -16.34 -24.57
C GLY A 21 31.54 -16.51 -23.48
N GLY A 22 31.85 -16.18 -22.21
CA GLY A 22 30.85 -16.02 -21.16
C GLY A 22 29.91 -14.91 -21.58
N ALA A 23 28.63 -15.27 -21.81
CA ALA A 23 27.56 -14.41 -22.18
C ALA A 23 27.72 -13.04 -21.48
N GLU A 24 27.84 -11.96 -22.29
CA GLU A 24 27.54 -10.62 -21.80
C GLU A 24 26.19 -10.73 -21.13
N VAL A 25 26.21 -10.79 -19.81
CA VAL A 25 25.00 -10.61 -19.01
C VAL A 25 24.52 -9.23 -19.43
N ASP A 26 23.47 -9.22 -20.26
CA ASP A 26 22.82 -8.00 -20.74
C ASP A 26 22.35 -7.25 -19.48
N THR A 27 23.27 -6.44 -18.93
CA THR A 27 23.03 -5.65 -17.72
C THR A 27 21.97 -4.63 -18.07
N ARG A 28 20.72 -4.99 -17.82
CA ARG A 28 19.56 -4.14 -18.05
C ARG A 28 19.67 -2.93 -17.15
N SER A 29 20.27 -1.87 -17.66
CA SER A 29 20.48 -0.65 -16.90
C SER A 29 19.12 -0.12 -16.43
N LEU A 30 19.05 0.33 -15.18
CA LEU A 30 17.83 0.93 -14.61
C LEU A 30 17.25 2.03 -15.52
N LYS A 31 18.12 2.83 -16.14
CA LYS A 31 17.71 3.89 -17.08
C LYS A 31 16.91 3.36 -18.27
N ALA A 32 17.32 2.22 -18.85
CA ALA A 32 16.62 1.61 -19.98
C ALA A 32 15.25 1.04 -19.58
N GLN A 33 15.06 0.70 -18.30
CA GLN A 33 13.83 0.13 -17.76
C GLN A 33 12.92 1.14 -17.04
N LEU A 34 13.30 2.42 -16.98
CA LEU A 34 12.47 3.44 -16.30
C LEU A 34 11.08 3.58 -16.93
N SER A 35 10.95 3.50 -18.26
CA SER A 35 9.65 3.61 -18.94
C SER A 35 8.65 2.50 -18.53
N PRO A 36 8.96 1.20 -18.57
CA PRO A 36 8.04 0.18 -18.10
C PRO A 36 7.79 0.26 -16.58
N ILE A 37 8.78 0.64 -15.76
CA ILE A 37 8.59 0.84 -14.31
C ILE A 37 7.64 2.01 -14.07
N PHE A 38 7.82 3.14 -14.76
CA PHE A 38 6.94 4.30 -14.66
C PHE A 38 5.51 3.95 -15.09
N PHE A 39 5.33 3.13 -16.12
CA PHE A 39 4.00 2.67 -16.52
C PHE A 39 3.32 1.86 -15.39
N LEU A 40 4.05 0.93 -14.77
CA LEU A 40 3.55 0.21 -13.60
C LEU A 40 3.24 1.16 -12.43
N THR A 41 4.07 2.20 -12.21
CA THR A 41 3.82 3.22 -11.19
C THR A 41 2.52 3.99 -11.45
N VAL A 42 2.23 4.34 -12.70
CA VAL A 42 0.96 4.99 -13.08
C VAL A 42 -0.24 4.06 -12.85
N ILE A 43 -0.12 2.79 -13.21
CA ILE A 43 -1.16 1.78 -12.91
C ILE A 43 -1.37 1.68 -11.40
N PHE A 44 -0.31 1.65 -10.60
CA PHE A 44 -0.41 1.61 -9.15
C PHE A 44 -1.03 2.89 -8.56
N LEU A 45 -0.71 4.05 -9.14
CA LEU A 45 -1.34 5.30 -8.76
C LEU A 45 -2.86 5.24 -8.96
N LEU A 46 -3.33 4.81 -10.13
CA LEU A 46 -4.76 4.63 -10.40
C LEU A 46 -5.41 3.62 -9.46
N ASN A 47 -4.74 2.48 -9.24
CA ASN A 47 -5.19 1.45 -8.28
C ASN A 47 -5.35 2.03 -6.87
N PHE A 48 -4.36 2.77 -6.38
CA PHE A 48 -4.38 3.31 -5.02
C PHE A 48 -5.38 4.46 -4.88
N VAL A 49 -5.42 5.39 -5.87
CA VAL A 49 -6.41 6.48 -5.90
C VAL A 49 -7.83 5.92 -5.87
N SER A 50 -8.13 4.88 -6.65
CA SER A 50 -9.46 4.25 -6.68
C SER A 50 -9.94 3.74 -5.33
N ARG A 51 -9.03 3.41 -4.42
CA ARG A 51 -9.35 2.93 -3.07
C ARG A 51 -9.51 4.07 -2.05
N ILE A 52 -8.80 5.18 -2.23
CA ILE A 52 -8.76 6.26 -1.22
C ILE A 52 -9.54 7.51 -1.62
N ILE A 53 -9.92 7.66 -2.90
CA ILE A 53 -10.70 8.82 -3.40
C ILE A 53 -12.06 8.95 -2.72
N LEU A 54 -12.59 7.85 -2.21
CA LEU A 54 -13.84 7.84 -1.46
C LEU A 54 -13.77 8.78 -0.25
N SER A 55 -12.62 8.89 0.43
CA SER A 55 -12.45 9.70 1.64
C SER A 55 -12.81 11.19 1.42
N PRO A 56 -12.17 11.93 0.49
CA PRO A 56 -12.52 13.33 0.24
C PRO A 56 -13.91 13.52 -0.40
N LEU A 57 -14.48 12.50 -1.03
CA LEU A 57 -15.83 12.53 -1.59
C LEU A 57 -16.91 12.16 -0.56
N LEU A 58 -16.53 11.59 0.60
CA LEU A 58 -17.44 10.97 1.56
C LEU A 58 -18.49 11.93 2.11
N PRO A 59 -18.21 13.20 2.47
CA PRO A 59 -19.22 14.13 2.96
C PRO A 59 -20.37 14.35 1.95
N THR A 60 -20.04 14.42 0.66
CA THR A 60 -21.02 14.60 -0.41
C THR A 60 -21.81 13.32 -0.66
N ILE A 61 -21.15 12.16 -0.68
CA ILE A 61 -21.78 10.85 -0.89
C ILE A 61 -22.74 10.53 0.26
N GLU A 62 -22.32 10.77 1.50
CA GLU A 62 -23.13 10.52 2.69
C GLU A 62 -24.41 11.33 2.66
N LYS A 63 -24.30 12.63 2.35
CA LYS A 63 -25.45 13.53 2.24
C LYS A 63 -26.40 13.12 1.12
N GLU A 64 -25.88 12.75 -0.06
CA GLU A 64 -26.68 12.42 -1.25
C GLU A 64 -27.39 11.08 -1.10
N LEU A 65 -26.71 10.07 -0.54
CA LEU A 65 -27.28 8.74 -0.35
C LEU A 65 -28.03 8.58 0.97
N ALA A 66 -28.08 9.62 1.81
CA ALA A 66 -28.70 9.62 3.13
C ALA A 66 -28.26 8.42 3.99
N ILE A 67 -26.98 8.09 3.97
CA ILE A 67 -26.40 6.99 4.75
C ILE A 67 -25.82 7.50 6.07
N SER A 68 -25.75 6.62 7.08
CA SER A 68 -25.15 6.97 8.37
C SER A 68 -23.62 6.98 8.30
N HIS A 69 -22.97 7.62 9.29
CA HIS A 69 -21.51 7.69 9.39
C HIS A 69 -20.87 6.30 9.51
N SER A 70 -21.50 5.36 10.23
CA SER A 70 -21.04 3.98 10.31
C SER A 70 -21.18 3.25 8.98
N GLN A 71 -22.27 3.48 8.23
CA GLN A 71 -22.42 2.93 6.88
C GLN A 71 -21.36 3.47 5.93
N ALA A 72 -21.03 4.76 6.03
CA ALA A 72 -19.96 5.39 5.28
C ALA A 72 -18.58 4.78 5.61
N GLY A 73 -18.26 4.60 6.89
CA GLY A 73 -17.05 3.92 7.34
C GLY A 73 -16.99 2.46 6.89
N PHE A 74 -18.13 1.75 6.88
CA PHE A 74 -18.21 0.35 6.44
C PHE A 74 -17.91 0.15 4.95
N LEU A 75 -18.05 1.18 4.12
CA LEU A 75 -17.62 1.13 2.72
C LEU A 75 -16.11 0.85 2.59
N PHE A 76 -15.29 1.43 3.47
CA PHE A 76 -13.84 1.14 3.51
C PHE A 76 -13.55 -0.27 4.01
N PHE A 77 -14.37 -0.80 4.92
CA PHE A 77 -14.24 -2.19 5.36
C PHE A 77 -14.45 -3.17 4.19
N LEU A 78 -15.47 -2.95 3.38
CA LEU A 78 -15.75 -3.78 2.20
C LEU A 78 -14.60 -3.73 1.19
N SER A 79 -14.07 -2.53 0.90
CA SER A 79 -12.90 -2.39 0.03
C SER A 79 -11.67 -3.12 0.59
N SER A 80 -11.44 -3.03 1.91
CA SER A 80 -10.32 -3.71 2.57
C SER A 80 -10.51 -5.23 2.61
N ALA A 81 -11.71 -5.71 2.83
CA ALA A 81 -12.05 -7.14 2.77
C ALA A 81 -11.88 -7.70 1.35
N GLY A 82 -12.36 -6.96 0.34
CA GLY A 82 -12.12 -7.30 -1.06
C GLY A 82 -10.62 -7.39 -1.37
N TYR A 83 -9.83 -6.41 -0.88
CA TYR A 83 -8.38 -6.38 -1.08
C TYR A 83 -7.68 -7.62 -0.47
N LEU A 84 -8.07 -8.02 0.73
CA LEU A 84 -7.58 -9.26 1.35
C LEU A 84 -7.87 -10.47 0.45
N VAL A 85 -9.12 -10.64 0.04
CA VAL A 85 -9.52 -11.79 -0.79
C VAL A 85 -8.79 -11.77 -2.15
N GLY A 86 -8.69 -10.61 -2.79
CA GLY A 86 -7.98 -10.42 -4.06
C GLY A 86 -6.50 -10.76 -3.95
N LEU A 87 -5.82 -10.30 -2.89
CA LEU A 87 -4.41 -10.55 -2.68
C LEU A 87 -4.14 -12.04 -2.44
N LEU A 88 -4.95 -12.71 -1.62
CA LEU A 88 -4.85 -14.16 -1.39
C LEU A 88 -5.14 -14.96 -2.67
N SER A 89 -6.03 -14.47 -3.52
CA SER A 89 -6.36 -15.10 -4.80
C SER A 89 -5.31 -14.89 -5.88
N SER A 90 -4.46 -13.86 -5.75
CA SER A 90 -3.45 -13.48 -6.74
C SER A 90 -2.48 -14.62 -7.07
N GLY A 91 -2.00 -15.34 -6.06
CA GLY A 91 -1.11 -16.49 -6.24
C GLY A 91 -1.74 -17.64 -7.03
N LEU A 92 -3.03 -17.93 -6.78
CA LEU A 92 -3.79 -18.94 -7.52
C LEU A 92 -4.02 -18.53 -8.98
N LEU A 93 -4.30 -17.25 -9.21
CA LEU A 93 -4.46 -16.71 -10.55
C LEU A 93 -3.15 -16.81 -11.34
N THR A 94 -2.04 -16.35 -10.77
CA THR A 94 -0.75 -16.28 -11.46
C THR A 94 -0.12 -17.65 -11.68
N SER A 95 -0.35 -18.64 -10.79
CA SER A 95 0.15 -20.00 -10.98
C SER A 95 -0.51 -20.72 -12.18
N ARG A 96 -1.71 -20.28 -12.61
CA ARG A 96 -2.42 -20.81 -13.77
C ARG A 96 -2.36 -19.89 -15.00
N SER A 97 -1.74 -18.72 -14.87
CA SER A 97 -1.67 -17.70 -15.90
C SER A 97 -0.34 -16.95 -15.85
N THR A 98 -0.34 -15.64 -16.06
CA THR A 98 0.88 -14.82 -15.99
C THR A 98 0.66 -13.60 -15.09
N HIS A 99 1.76 -13.06 -14.55
CA HIS A 99 1.74 -11.80 -13.82
C HIS A 99 1.19 -10.64 -14.67
N ARG A 100 1.48 -10.64 -15.98
CA ARG A 100 0.92 -9.67 -16.93
C ARG A 100 -0.61 -9.70 -16.95
N LEU A 101 -1.21 -10.89 -17.03
CA LEU A 101 -2.66 -11.03 -17.03
C LEU A 101 -3.26 -10.57 -15.71
N ALA A 102 -2.62 -10.86 -14.57
CA ALA A 102 -3.08 -10.39 -13.26
C ALA A 102 -3.09 -8.85 -13.17
N ILE A 103 -2.08 -8.16 -13.70
CA ILE A 103 -2.04 -6.69 -13.76
C ILE A 103 -3.16 -6.14 -14.65
N VAL A 104 -3.37 -6.75 -15.83
CA VAL A 104 -4.45 -6.37 -16.75
C VAL A 104 -5.82 -6.56 -16.10
N LEU A 105 -6.08 -7.72 -15.49
CA LEU A 105 -7.35 -8.01 -14.81
C LEU A 105 -7.58 -7.12 -13.60
N SER A 106 -6.53 -6.79 -12.85
CA SER A 106 -6.62 -5.82 -11.75
C SER A 106 -7.11 -4.47 -12.25
N SER A 107 -6.43 -3.90 -13.25
CA SER A 107 -6.80 -2.58 -13.78
C SER A 107 -8.18 -2.58 -14.46
N ALA A 108 -8.51 -3.64 -15.21
CA ALA A 108 -9.83 -3.81 -15.84
C ALA A 108 -10.94 -3.93 -14.77
N GLY A 109 -10.71 -4.74 -13.76
CA GLY A 109 -11.67 -4.94 -12.67
C GLY A 109 -11.92 -3.65 -11.87
N ILE A 110 -10.86 -2.91 -11.53
CA ILE A 110 -10.99 -1.58 -10.91
C ILE A 110 -11.83 -0.67 -11.80
N GLY A 111 -11.49 -0.59 -13.09
CA GLY A 111 -12.20 0.26 -14.03
C GLY A 111 -13.69 -0.08 -14.14
N ALA A 112 -14.02 -1.36 -14.29
CA ALA A 112 -15.39 -1.82 -14.36
C ALA A 112 -16.17 -1.51 -13.06
N MET A 113 -15.59 -1.80 -11.91
CA MET A 113 -16.25 -1.56 -10.61
C MET A 113 -16.41 -0.07 -10.31
N MET A 114 -15.44 0.77 -10.66
CA MET A 114 -15.56 2.23 -10.51
C MET A 114 -16.68 2.80 -11.39
N LEU A 115 -16.83 2.33 -12.64
CA LEU A 115 -17.97 2.69 -13.50
C LEU A 115 -19.30 2.22 -12.92
N THR A 116 -19.33 1.00 -12.35
CA THR A 116 -20.52 0.47 -11.67
C THR A 116 -20.91 1.34 -10.47
N ILE A 117 -19.94 1.79 -9.65
CA ILE A 117 -20.20 2.68 -8.53
C ILE A 117 -20.63 4.07 -9.01
N ALA A 118 -20.03 4.59 -10.09
CA ALA A 118 -20.42 5.88 -10.67
C ALA A 118 -21.90 5.87 -11.15
N ALA A 119 -22.39 4.74 -11.61
CA ALA A 119 -23.78 4.54 -12.01
C ALA A 119 -24.70 4.03 -10.88
N ALA A 120 -24.19 3.90 -9.64
CA ALA A 120 -24.95 3.31 -8.54
C ALA A 120 -26.07 4.23 -8.05
N GLU A 121 -27.30 3.71 -8.04
CA GLU A 121 -28.49 4.34 -7.46
C GLU A 121 -28.81 3.80 -6.06
N SER A 122 -28.12 2.78 -5.61
CA SER A 122 -28.34 2.15 -4.32
C SER A 122 -27.05 1.86 -3.56
N LEU A 123 -27.15 1.91 -2.23
CA LEU A 123 -26.05 1.55 -1.33
C LEU A 123 -25.58 0.10 -1.52
N ALA A 124 -26.47 -0.80 -1.93
CA ALA A 124 -26.10 -2.20 -2.20
C ALA A 124 -25.13 -2.32 -3.40
N ILE A 125 -25.41 -1.62 -4.49
CA ILE A 125 -24.52 -1.59 -5.66
C ILE A 125 -23.17 -0.98 -5.29
N MET A 126 -23.18 0.12 -4.52
CA MET A 126 -21.96 0.76 -4.04
C MET A 126 -21.12 -0.18 -3.17
N ARG A 127 -21.76 -0.92 -2.26
CA ARG A 127 -21.09 -1.92 -1.40
C ARG A 127 -20.44 -3.03 -2.21
N CYS A 128 -21.18 -3.63 -3.15
CA CYS A 128 -20.66 -4.67 -4.04
C CYS A 128 -19.51 -4.12 -4.92
N GLY A 129 -19.69 -2.93 -5.46
CA GLY A 129 -18.68 -2.26 -6.29
C GLY A 129 -17.37 -2.01 -5.52
N LEU A 130 -17.44 -1.50 -4.28
CA LEU A 130 -16.26 -1.24 -3.46
C LEU A 130 -15.55 -2.53 -3.02
N PHE A 131 -16.29 -3.59 -2.69
CA PHE A 131 -15.69 -4.90 -2.48
C PHE A 131 -14.95 -5.36 -3.77
N GLY A 132 -15.57 -5.19 -4.94
CA GLY A 132 -14.98 -5.52 -6.24
C GLY A 132 -13.74 -4.66 -6.57
N VAL A 133 -13.75 -3.35 -6.27
CA VAL A 133 -12.55 -2.48 -6.38
C VAL A 133 -11.42 -3.02 -5.52
N GLY A 134 -11.71 -3.34 -4.25
CA GLY A 134 -10.73 -3.95 -3.35
C GLY A 134 -10.19 -5.25 -3.90
N PHE A 135 -11.05 -6.18 -4.30
CA PHE A 135 -10.67 -7.48 -4.87
C PHE A 135 -9.73 -7.32 -6.08
N ALA A 136 -10.14 -6.49 -7.04
CA ALA A 136 -9.33 -6.23 -8.23
C ALA A 136 -7.98 -5.58 -7.85
N ALA A 137 -7.98 -4.65 -6.91
CA ALA A 137 -6.75 -3.99 -6.43
C ALA A 137 -5.77 -4.98 -5.78
N GLY A 138 -6.27 -5.97 -5.06
CA GLY A 138 -5.46 -6.99 -4.41
C GLY A 138 -4.67 -7.89 -5.37
N LEU A 139 -5.15 -8.07 -6.59
CA LEU A 139 -4.46 -8.86 -7.62
C LEU A 139 -3.15 -8.20 -8.11
N TYR A 140 -2.99 -6.89 -7.90
CA TYR A 140 -1.93 -6.09 -8.53
C TYR A 140 -0.55 -6.29 -7.92
N ILE A 141 -0.41 -6.03 -6.60
CA ILE A 141 0.90 -5.85 -5.94
C ILE A 141 1.88 -7.02 -6.15
N PRO A 142 1.50 -8.29 -5.91
CA PRO A 142 2.45 -9.41 -6.09
C PRO A 142 2.96 -9.48 -7.53
N SER A 143 2.06 -9.25 -8.49
CA SER A 143 2.39 -9.32 -9.91
C SER A 143 3.23 -8.14 -10.39
N ALA A 144 2.99 -6.94 -9.86
CA ALA A 144 3.78 -5.76 -10.16
C ALA A 144 5.23 -5.91 -9.64
N ILE A 145 5.41 -6.34 -8.39
CA ILE A 145 6.74 -6.55 -7.82
C ILE A 145 7.51 -7.64 -8.57
N ALA A 146 6.87 -8.79 -8.88
CA ALA A 146 7.49 -9.84 -9.69
C ALA A 146 7.89 -9.32 -11.07
N THR A 147 7.05 -8.52 -11.72
CA THR A 147 7.35 -7.91 -13.02
C THR A 147 8.51 -6.94 -12.93
N ILE A 148 8.52 -6.01 -11.95
CA ILE A 148 9.59 -5.02 -11.76
C ILE A 148 10.93 -5.72 -11.53
N THR A 149 10.97 -6.71 -10.65
CA THR A 149 12.21 -7.44 -10.32
C THR A 149 12.71 -8.30 -11.49
N SER A 150 11.84 -8.66 -12.44
CA SER A 150 12.26 -9.34 -13.69
C SER A 150 12.81 -8.39 -14.75
N LEU A 151 12.54 -7.09 -14.65
CA LEU A 151 12.96 -6.08 -15.61
C LEU A 151 14.35 -5.52 -15.31
N VAL A 152 14.81 -5.55 -14.06
CA VAL A 152 16.06 -4.95 -13.60
C VAL A 152 16.92 -5.96 -12.84
N ASP A 153 18.23 -5.76 -12.85
CA ASP A 153 19.17 -6.57 -12.08
C ASP A 153 19.04 -6.34 -10.57
N ARG A 154 19.43 -7.35 -9.77
CA ARG A 154 19.34 -7.33 -8.30
C ARG A 154 19.86 -6.05 -7.63
N PRO A 155 21.03 -5.46 -8.03
CA PRO A 155 21.52 -4.22 -7.43
C PRO A 155 20.58 -3.01 -7.61
N HIS A 156 19.63 -3.08 -8.55
CA HIS A 156 18.69 -2.00 -8.87
C HIS A 156 17.27 -2.23 -8.35
N TRP A 157 16.95 -3.40 -7.77
CA TRP A 157 15.62 -3.72 -7.26
C TRP A 157 15.07 -2.67 -6.30
N GLY A 158 15.88 -2.28 -5.30
CA GLY A 158 15.46 -1.28 -4.33
C GLY A 158 15.08 0.06 -4.97
N LYS A 159 15.86 0.54 -5.94
CA LYS A 159 15.58 1.79 -6.65
C LYS A 159 14.33 1.68 -7.52
N ALA A 160 14.14 0.56 -8.23
CA ALA A 160 12.98 0.33 -9.08
C ALA A 160 11.69 0.24 -8.26
N ILE A 161 11.72 -0.49 -7.13
CA ILE A 161 10.59 -0.58 -6.19
C ILE A 161 10.32 0.80 -5.56
N ALA A 162 11.35 1.56 -5.19
CA ALA A 162 11.16 2.90 -4.63
C ALA A 162 10.43 3.86 -5.60
N VAL A 163 10.73 3.78 -6.91
CA VAL A 163 9.99 4.55 -7.93
C VAL A 163 8.52 4.12 -7.97
N HIS A 164 8.26 2.82 -7.91
CA HIS A 164 6.89 2.28 -7.89
C HIS A 164 6.12 2.71 -6.63
N GLU A 165 6.76 2.70 -5.47
CA GLU A 165 6.17 3.08 -4.17
C GLU A 165 5.96 4.60 -4.00
N LEU A 166 6.35 5.43 -4.98
CA LEU A 166 5.91 6.82 -5.02
C LEU A 166 4.39 6.94 -5.24
N ALA A 167 3.77 5.95 -5.90
CA ALA A 167 2.35 5.98 -6.25
C ALA A 167 1.41 6.14 -5.03
N PRO A 168 1.50 5.37 -3.93
CA PRO A 168 0.67 5.56 -2.75
C PRO A 168 0.81 6.96 -2.13
N ASN A 169 2.03 7.48 -2.03
CA ASN A 169 2.27 8.80 -1.46
C ASN A 169 1.65 9.91 -2.33
N LEU A 170 1.83 9.82 -3.66
CA LEU A 170 1.19 10.72 -4.61
C LEU A 170 -0.33 10.61 -4.57
N ALA A 171 -0.87 9.40 -4.42
CA ALA A 171 -2.30 9.17 -4.34
C ALA A 171 -2.93 9.87 -3.14
N PHE A 172 -2.33 9.78 -1.94
CA PHE A 172 -2.81 10.50 -0.76
C PHE A 172 -2.81 12.02 -0.95
N PHE A 173 -1.80 12.55 -1.63
CA PHE A 173 -1.71 13.99 -1.92
C PHE A 173 -2.69 14.42 -3.00
N LEU A 174 -2.80 13.66 -4.10
CA LEU A 174 -3.59 14.05 -5.26
C LEU A 174 -5.10 13.79 -5.09
N SER A 175 -5.50 12.75 -4.36
CA SER A 175 -6.92 12.37 -4.27
C SER A 175 -7.84 13.49 -3.78
N PRO A 176 -7.49 14.29 -2.75
CA PRO A 176 -8.37 15.39 -2.34
C PRO A 176 -8.49 16.48 -3.40
N PHE A 177 -7.42 16.79 -4.14
CA PHE A 177 -7.47 17.76 -5.24
C PHE A 177 -8.30 17.27 -6.43
N VAL A 178 -8.17 15.97 -6.77
CA VAL A 178 -9.00 15.33 -7.79
C VAL A 178 -10.47 15.39 -7.37
N ALA A 179 -10.78 15.05 -6.12
CA ALA A 179 -12.13 15.13 -5.59
C ALA A 179 -12.70 16.55 -5.69
N GLU A 180 -11.95 17.58 -5.24
CA GLU A 180 -12.37 18.98 -5.31
C GLU A 180 -12.61 19.44 -6.75
N LEU A 181 -11.72 19.08 -7.68
CA LEU A 181 -11.88 19.42 -9.07
C LEU A 181 -13.24 18.97 -9.63
N PHE A 182 -13.61 17.72 -9.34
CA PHE A 182 -14.87 17.18 -9.85
C PHE A 182 -16.08 17.67 -9.06
N LEU A 183 -15.99 17.81 -7.73
CA LEU A 183 -17.09 18.35 -6.93
C LEU A 183 -17.44 19.78 -7.30
N LYS A 184 -16.44 20.60 -7.63
CA LYS A 184 -16.65 22.00 -8.03
C LYS A 184 -17.35 22.14 -9.40
N TRP A 185 -17.02 21.26 -10.34
CA TRP A 185 -17.46 21.41 -11.74
C TRP A 185 -18.54 20.42 -12.16
N SER A 186 -18.79 19.36 -11.37
CA SER A 186 -19.74 18.32 -11.75
C SER A 186 -20.22 17.52 -10.53
N SER A 187 -19.72 16.27 -10.34
CA SER A 187 -20.20 15.37 -9.30
C SER A 187 -19.13 14.34 -8.91
N TRP A 188 -19.30 13.73 -7.73
CA TRP A 188 -18.49 12.60 -7.31
C TRP A 188 -18.60 11.39 -8.26
N ARG A 189 -19.78 11.21 -8.91
CA ARG A 189 -19.99 10.14 -9.89
C ARG A 189 -19.07 10.31 -11.11
N LEU A 190 -18.93 11.53 -11.61
CA LEU A 190 -18.03 11.79 -12.73
C LEU A 190 -16.57 11.55 -12.35
N ALA A 191 -16.15 11.90 -11.12
CA ALA A 191 -14.81 11.58 -10.63
C ALA A 191 -14.53 10.07 -10.69
N LEU A 192 -15.45 9.26 -10.17
CA LEU A 192 -15.33 7.80 -10.21
C LEU A 192 -15.40 7.24 -11.64
N GLY A 193 -16.27 7.79 -12.48
CA GLY A 193 -16.40 7.41 -13.89
C GLY A 193 -15.11 7.65 -14.67
N VAL A 194 -14.49 8.81 -14.50
CA VAL A 194 -13.21 9.16 -15.15
C VAL A 194 -12.08 8.26 -14.66
N LEU A 195 -11.97 8.02 -13.34
CA LEU A 195 -10.98 7.08 -12.79
C LEU A 195 -11.20 5.65 -13.32
N GLY A 196 -12.46 5.25 -13.43
CA GLY A 196 -12.83 3.96 -14.02
C GLY A 196 -12.39 3.85 -15.49
N ALA A 197 -12.68 4.86 -16.29
CA ALA A 197 -12.29 4.91 -17.70
C ALA A 197 -10.75 4.91 -17.86
N LEU A 198 -10.03 5.71 -17.06
CA LEU A 198 -8.57 5.73 -17.06
C LEU A 198 -7.97 4.38 -16.67
N SER A 199 -8.56 3.67 -15.71
CA SER A 199 -8.14 2.33 -15.31
C SER A 199 -8.34 1.30 -16.43
N LEU A 200 -9.45 1.38 -17.19
CA LEU A 200 -9.68 0.54 -18.37
C LEU A 200 -8.66 0.86 -19.49
N VAL A 201 -8.42 2.14 -19.76
CA VAL A 201 -7.41 2.57 -20.75
C VAL A 201 -6.02 2.05 -20.33
N ALA A 202 -5.66 2.17 -19.04
CA ALA A 202 -4.39 1.65 -18.53
C ALA A 202 -4.31 0.12 -18.67
N SER A 203 -5.40 -0.60 -18.41
CA SER A 203 -5.49 -2.06 -18.61
C SER A 203 -5.23 -2.47 -20.06
N VAL A 204 -5.94 -1.87 -21.01
CA VAL A 204 -5.78 -2.14 -22.43
C VAL A 204 -4.38 -1.76 -22.91
N SER A 205 -3.90 -0.58 -22.49
CA SER A 205 -2.57 -0.08 -22.86
C SER A 205 -1.47 -0.99 -22.33
N PHE A 206 -1.56 -1.46 -21.07
CA PHE A 206 -0.58 -2.40 -20.53
C PHE A 206 -0.70 -3.78 -21.18
N GLY A 207 -1.90 -4.24 -21.46
CA GLY A 207 -2.15 -5.47 -22.21
C GLY A 207 -1.54 -5.46 -23.61
N ARG A 208 -1.49 -4.31 -24.28
CA ARG A 208 -0.96 -4.17 -25.65
C ARG A 208 0.53 -3.81 -25.70
N PHE A 209 0.95 -2.86 -24.87
CA PHE A 209 2.26 -2.22 -24.96
C PHE A 209 3.15 -2.46 -23.73
N GLY A 210 2.60 -3.00 -22.63
CA GLY A 210 3.35 -3.26 -21.39
C GLY A 210 4.51 -4.23 -21.62
N ARG A 211 5.57 -4.07 -20.86
CA ARG A 211 6.74 -4.96 -20.88
C ARG A 211 6.87 -5.75 -19.58
N GLY A 212 7.32 -7.01 -19.66
CA GLY A 212 7.51 -7.90 -18.52
C GLY A 212 6.24 -8.63 -18.06
N GLY A 213 6.40 -9.48 -17.05
CA GLY A 213 5.31 -10.22 -16.42
C GLY A 213 4.73 -11.38 -17.25
N SER A 214 5.29 -11.74 -18.40
CA SER A 214 4.81 -12.83 -19.28
C SER A 214 5.29 -14.21 -18.82
N PHE A 215 5.38 -14.42 -17.51
CA PHE A 215 5.76 -15.67 -16.88
C PHE A 215 4.74 -16.02 -15.78
N PRO A 216 4.56 -17.31 -15.45
CA PRO A 216 3.65 -17.74 -14.40
C PRO A 216 4.21 -17.41 -13.02
N GLY A 217 3.33 -17.28 -12.03
CA GLY A 217 3.68 -17.20 -10.61
C GLY A 217 3.89 -18.58 -10.00
N GLU A 218 4.48 -18.59 -8.81
CA GLU A 218 4.61 -19.81 -8.01
C GLU A 218 3.31 -20.09 -7.24
N SER A 219 2.98 -21.38 -7.09
CA SER A 219 1.85 -21.80 -6.25
C SER A 219 2.14 -21.49 -4.77
N PRO A 220 1.13 -21.05 -3.99
CA PRO A 220 1.30 -20.82 -2.57
C PRO A 220 1.77 -22.09 -1.86
N LEU A 221 2.90 -22.03 -1.17
CA LEU A 221 3.47 -23.14 -0.40
C LEU A 221 2.67 -23.36 0.89
N SER A 222 1.86 -24.39 0.97
CA SER A 222 0.97 -24.70 2.10
C SER A 222 1.71 -25.02 3.42
N GLY A 223 2.90 -25.64 3.38
CA GLY A 223 3.64 -26.05 4.57
C GLY A 223 4.24 -24.90 5.38
N ALA A 224 4.75 -23.86 4.71
CA ALA A 224 5.34 -22.70 5.39
C ALA A 224 4.29 -21.86 6.15
N PHE A 225 3.05 -21.82 5.65
CA PHE A 225 1.95 -21.11 6.29
C PHE A 225 1.59 -21.68 7.67
N ALA A 226 1.48 -22.99 7.78
CA ALA A 226 1.15 -23.65 9.05
C ALA A 226 2.18 -23.35 10.15
N THR A 227 3.45 -23.22 9.80
CA THR A 227 4.52 -22.85 10.73
C THR A 227 4.40 -21.36 11.12
N LEU A 228 4.11 -20.50 10.16
CA LEU A 228 4.02 -19.05 10.37
C LEU A 228 2.89 -18.69 11.35
N VAL A 229 1.68 -19.22 11.16
CA VAL A 229 0.51 -18.92 12.01
C VAL A 229 0.65 -19.44 13.46
N ARG A 230 1.57 -20.38 13.72
CA ARG A 230 1.89 -20.84 15.06
C ARG A 230 2.87 -19.95 15.81
N THR A 231 3.45 -18.95 15.14
CA THR A 231 4.47 -18.07 15.74
C THR A 231 3.80 -16.85 16.38
N PRO A 232 3.87 -16.67 17.73
CA PRO A 232 3.24 -15.51 18.39
C PRO A 232 3.75 -14.16 17.87
N ALA A 233 5.03 -14.06 17.53
CA ALA A 233 5.62 -12.84 16.95
C ALA A 233 4.98 -12.46 15.62
N PHE A 234 4.51 -13.42 14.82
CA PHE A 234 3.77 -13.15 13.59
C PHE A 234 2.44 -12.43 13.86
N TRP A 235 1.64 -12.93 14.82
CA TRP A 235 0.37 -12.28 15.17
C TRP A 235 0.56 -10.91 15.80
N LEU A 236 1.62 -10.74 16.58
CA LEU A 236 2.01 -9.43 17.08
C LEU A 236 2.28 -8.47 15.90
N MET A 237 3.03 -8.91 14.89
CA MET A 237 3.27 -8.09 13.69
C MET A 237 1.99 -7.81 12.91
N VAL A 238 1.05 -8.76 12.79
CA VAL A 238 -0.27 -8.53 12.16
C VAL A 238 -1.03 -7.41 12.88
N ILE A 239 -1.05 -7.44 14.22
CA ILE A 239 -1.68 -6.38 15.03
C ILE A 239 -0.98 -5.03 14.81
N LEU A 240 0.36 -5.01 14.86
CA LEU A 240 1.14 -3.79 14.64
C LEU A 240 0.94 -3.24 13.22
N PHE A 241 0.85 -4.11 12.20
CA PHE A 241 0.48 -3.69 10.84
C PHE A 241 -0.93 -3.08 10.80
N GLY A 242 -1.89 -3.69 11.50
CA GLY A 242 -3.24 -3.13 11.65
C GLY A 242 -3.21 -1.71 12.21
N LEU A 243 -2.42 -1.46 13.24
CA LEU A 243 -2.28 -0.14 13.86
C LEU A 243 -1.48 0.84 12.99
N GLY A 244 -0.46 0.38 12.27
CA GLY A 244 0.26 1.17 11.28
C GLY A 244 -0.64 1.60 10.12
N VAL A 245 -1.48 0.71 9.60
CA VAL A 245 -2.49 1.04 8.58
C VAL A 245 -3.59 1.93 9.17
N SER A 246 -3.99 1.74 10.44
CA SER A 246 -4.92 2.64 11.12
C SER A 246 -4.41 4.07 11.15
N SER A 247 -3.13 4.25 11.46
CA SER A 247 -2.49 5.57 11.56
C SER A 247 -2.37 6.31 10.22
N THR A 248 -2.38 5.58 9.11
CA THR A 248 -2.28 6.15 7.76
C THR A 248 -3.61 6.15 7.03
N VAL A 249 -4.10 4.97 6.64
CA VAL A 249 -5.29 4.80 5.81
C VAL A 249 -6.57 4.99 6.64
N GLY A 250 -6.62 4.43 7.86
CA GLY A 250 -7.80 4.48 8.71
C GLY A 250 -8.18 5.90 9.12
N VAL A 251 -7.21 6.65 9.63
CA VAL A 251 -7.39 8.07 9.99
C VAL A 251 -7.75 8.88 8.74
N TYR A 252 -7.01 8.71 7.64
CA TYR A 252 -7.27 9.41 6.39
C TYR A 252 -8.71 9.20 5.90
N ALA A 253 -9.22 7.98 5.99
CA ALA A 253 -10.53 7.59 5.46
C ALA A 253 -11.69 8.44 5.99
N MET A 254 -11.67 8.75 7.29
CA MET A 254 -12.76 9.47 7.98
C MET A 254 -12.45 10.93 8.27
N LEU A 255 -11.20 11.39 8.01
CA LEU A 255 -10.75 12.73 8.38
C LEU A 255 -11.53 13.85 7.68
N PRO A 256 -11.77 13.82 6.33
CA PRO A 256 -12.57 14.85 5.67
C PRO A 256 -14.00 14.92 6.22
N LEU A 257 -14.65 13.77 6.44
CA LEU A 257 -15.99 13.70 6.97
C LEU A 257 -16.05 14.31 8.38
N TYR A 258 -15.13 13.97 9.27
CA TYR A 258 -15.00 14.55 10.60
C TYR A 258 -14.83 16.07 10.56
N LEU A 259 -13.89 16.56 9.73
CA LEU A 259 -13.62 18.00 9.62
C LEU A 259 -14.86 18.77 9.18
N VAL A 260 -15.62 18.23 8.23
CA VAL A 260 -16.80 18.91 7.69
C VAL A 260 -17.99 18.80 8.63
N THR A 261 -18.30 17.61 9.16
CA THR A 261 -19.55 17.38 9.89
C THR A 261 -19.50 17.83 11.35
N GLU A 262 -18.44 17.50 12.09
CA GLU A 262 -18.35 17.82 13.52
C GLU A 262 -17.56 19.11 13.78
N ARG A 263 -16.46 19.33 13.01
CA ARG A 263 -15.62 20.50 13.18
C ARG A 263 -16.05 21.71 12.37
N GLN A 264 -17.07 21.56 11.51
CA GLN A 264 -17.67 22.63 10.70
C GLN A 264 -16.63 23.36 9.82
N VAL A 265 -15.61 22.62 9.36
CA VAL A 265 -14.62 23.14 8.42
C VAL A 265 -15.25 23.15 7.02
N GLU A 266 -14.99 24.21 6.27
CA GLU A 266 -15.47 24.32 4.88
C GLU A 266 -14.92 23.13 4.06
N PRO A 267 -15.75 22.42 3.25
CA PRO A 267 -15.36 21.18 2.58
C PRO A 267 -14.10 21.28 1.70
N SER A 268 -13.96 22.35 0.92
CA SER A 268 -12.81 22.55 0.06
C SER A 268 -11.53 22.78 0.87
N TRP A 269 -11.63 23.53 1.98
CA TRP A 269 -10.52 23.73 2.89
C TRP A 269 -10.14 22.43 3.61
N ALA A 270 -11.12 21.62 4.04
CA ALA A 270 -10.88 20.32 4.66
C ALA A 270 -10.07 19.40 3.72
N ASN A 271 -10.48 19.29 2.46
CA ASN A 271 -9.78 18.50 1.45
C ASN A 271 -8.38 19.05 1.17
N THR A 272 -8.25 20.37 1.06
CA THR A 272 -6.95 21.04 0.88
C THR A 272 -6.00 20.75 2.04
N LEU A 273 -6.47 20.89 3.27
CA LEU A 273 -5.69 20.63 4.47
C LEU A 273 -5.22 19.17 4.56
N VAL A 274 -6.12 18.22 4.24
CA VAL A 274 -5.79 16.79 4.18
C VAL A 274 -4.76 16.50 3.09
N ALA A 275 -4.88 17.11 1.91
CA ALA A 275 -3.87 16.97 0.84
C ALA A 275 -2.49 17.46 1.30
N PHE A 276 -2.42 18.68 1.81
CA PHE A 276 -1.14 19.26 2.25
C PHE A 276 -0.51 18.48 3.40
N SER A 277 -1.30 17.89 4.29
CA SER A 277 -0.76 17.04 5.35
C SER A 277 0.01 15.82 4.82
N ARG A 278 -0.21 15.41 3.57
CA ARG A 278 0.44 14.25 2.92
C ARG A 278 1.58 14.63 1.96
N SER A 279 1.81 15.93 1.71
CA SER A 279 2.79 16.40 0.72
C SER A 279 4.24 15.96 0.99
N HIS A 280 4.60 15.79 2.23
CA HIS A 280 5.95 15.41 2.68
C HIS A 280 6.17 13.88 2.75
N GLY A 281 5.14 13.08 2.47
CA GLY A 281 5.18 11.61 2.55
C GLY A 281 6.38 10.94 1.88
N PRO A 282 6.74 11.28 0.62
CA PRO A 282 7.87 10.68 -0.07
C PRO A 282 9.22 10.90 0.65
N ILE A 283 9.45 12.13 1.15
CA ILE A 283 10.69 12.48 1.87
C ILE A 283 10.74 11.76 3.21
N LEU A 284 9.64 11.80 3.95
CA LEU A 284 9.57 11.16 5.26
C LEU A 284 9.63 9.63 5.17
N GLY A 285 9.18 9.02 4.08
CA GLY A 285 9.34 7.59 3.84
C GLY A 285 10.81 7.18 3.74
N LEU A 286 11.63 7.97 3.05
CA LEU A 286 13.08 7.75 2.98
C LEU A 286 13.75 7.91 4.35
N LEU A 287 13.37 8.94 5.10
CA LEU A 287 13.87 9.15 6.47
C LEU A 287 13.43 8.00 7.41
N GLY A 288 12.26 7.41 7.19
CA GLY A 288 11.80 6.23 7.94
C GLY A 288 12.65 5.00 7.67
N GLY A 289 13.11 4.79 6.44
CA GLY A 289 14.08 3.76 6.10
C GLY A 289 15.41 3.97 6.82
N TRP A 290 15.96 5.18 6.72
CA TRP A 290 17.19 5.56 7.44
C TRP A 290 17.06 5.40 8.97
N ALA A 291 15.92 5.79 9.55
CA ALA A 291 15.65 5.62 10.97
C ALA A 291 15.60 4.14 11.36
N SER A 292 14.99 3.29 10.51
CA SER A 292 14.95 1.84 10.72
C SER A 292 16.35 1.21 10.73
N ASP A 293 17.24 1.69 9.85
CA ASP A 293 18.62 1.20 9.74
C ASP A 293 19.51 1.67 10.91
N THR A 294 19.31 2.90 11.39
CA THR A 294 20.15 3.52 12.44
C THR A 294 19.66 3.28 13.86
N LEU A 295 18.35 3.43 14.10
CA LEU A 295 17.73 3.22 15.43
C LEU A 295 17.31 1.75 15.63
N GLY A 296 17.19 0.99 14.55
CA GLY A 296 16.65 -0.35 14.52
C GLY A 296 15.14 -0.40 14.36
N ALA A 297 14.66 -1.47 13.70
CA ALA A 297 13.27 -1.65 13.33
C ALA A 297 12.28 -1.53 14.50
N LYS A 298 12.60 -2.14 15.63
CA LYS A 298 11.75 -2.12 16.84
C LYS A 298 11.54 -0.71 17.39
N GLN A 299 12.62 0.09 17.52
CA GLN A 299 12.53 1.43 18.07
C GLN A 299 11.79 2.37 17.10
N THR A 300 12.03 2.22 15.79
CA THR A 300 11.34 2.99 14.77
C THR A 300 9.83 2.71 14.76
N ILE A 301 9.40 1.43 14.88
CA ILE A 301 7.98 1.07 15.03
C ILE A 301 7.40 1.72 16.29
N LEU A 302 8.09 1.60 17.44
CA LEU A 302 7.64 2.17 18.71
C LEU A 302 7.43 3.69 18.61
N VAL A 303 8.46 4.42 18.16
CA VAL A 303 8.42 5.88 18.05
C VAL A 303 7.35 6.34 17.06
N SER A 304 7.27 5.68 15.89
CA SER A 304 6.27 5.98 14.87
C SER A 304 4.85 5.83 15.41
N LEU A 305 4.52 4.70 16.03
CA LEU A 305 3.17 4.45 16.55
C LEU A 305 2.83 5.33 17.76
N LEU A 306 3.78 5.58 18.67
CA LEU A 306 3.55 6.49 19.80
C LEU A 306 3.27 7.91 19.34
N PHE A 307 4.13 8.46 18.48
CA PHE A 307 3.96 9.82 17.98
C PHE A 307 2.66 9.96 17.19
N THR A 308 2.41 9.04 16.24
CA THR A 308 1.23 9.10 15.38
C THR A 308 -0.06 8.85 16.18
N GLY A 309 0.00 7.94 17.16
CA GLY A 309 -1.11 7.69 18.07
C GLY A 309 -1.46 8.92 18.90
N PHE A 310 -0.45 9.58 19.47
CA PHE A 310 -0.65 10.82 20.19
C PHE A 310 -1.19 11.94 19.29
N ALA A 311 -0.61 12.12 18.09
CA ALA A 311 -1.10 13.10 17.13
C ALA A 311 -2.55 12.82 16.67
N THR A 312 -2.93 11.54 16.51
CA THR A 312 -4.31 11.15 16.20
C THR A 312 -5.25 11.43 17.37
N LEU A 313 -4.83 11.17 18.60
CA LEU A 313 -5.59 11.52 19.79
C LEU A 313 -5.83 13.05 19.87
N MET A 314 -4.83 13.85 19.54
CA MET A 314 -4.93 15.31 19.52
C MET A 314 -5.97 15.81 18.49
N LEU A 315 -6.22 15.10 17.38
CA LEU A 315 -7.30 15.43 16.45
C LEU A 315 -8.66 15.46 17.14
N GLY A 316 -8.90 14.54 18.09
CA GLY A 316 -10.16 14.49 18.84
C GLY A 316 -10.26 15.50 20.00
N VAL A 317 -9.14 15.82 20.66
CA VAL A 317 -9.14 16.58 21.91
C VAL A 317 -8.93 18.08 21.71
N LEU A 318 -8.15 18.49 20.70
CA LEU A 318 -7.78 19.89 20.52
C LEU A 318 -8.94 20.75 20.02
N PRO A 319 -9.04 22.02 20.47
CA PRO A 319 -10.01 22.98 19.94
C PRO A 319 -9.69 23.36 18.49
N ASN A 320 -10.69 23.93 17.79
CA ASN A 320 -10.59 24.25 16.36
C ASN A 320 -9.37 25.14 16.00
N GLY A 321 -8.94 26.00 16.89
CA GLY A 321 -7.75 26.85 16.63
C GLY A 321 -6.44 26.10 16.42
N TRP A 322 -6.32 24.87 16.94
CA TRP A 322 -5.14 24.00 16.80
C TRP A 322 -5.36 22.84 15.82
N LEU A 323 -6.58 22.69 15.30
CA LEU A 323 -6.98 21.54 14.49
C LEU A 323 -6.13 21.40 13.22
N SER A 324 -5.89 22.50 12.50
CA SER A 324 -5.04 22.48 11.29
C SER A 324 -3.64 22.00 11.58
N ALA A 325 -3.04 22.45 12.70
CA ALA A 325 -1.73 21.96 13.13
C ALA A 325 -1.75 20.47 13.45
N ALA A 326 -2.79 19.97 14.14
CA ALA A 326 -2.94 18.55 14.44
C ALA A 326 -3.06 17.70 13.16
N VAL A 327 -3.84 18.17 12.17
CA VAL A 327 -3.99 17.49 10.86
C VAL A 327 -2.65 17.42 10.11
N LEU A 328 -1.86 18.50 10.13
CA LEU A 328 -0.55 18.54 9.46
C LEU A 328 0.49 17.66 10.17
N LEU A 329 0.46 17.61 11.52
CA LEU A 329 1.42 16.84 12.31
C LEU A 329 1.13 15.34 12.31
N GLN A 330 -0.16 14.94 12.20
CA GLN A 330 -0.60 13.55 12.36
C GLN A 330 0.17 12.56 11.45
N PRO A 331 0.37 12.80 10.13
CA PRO A 331 1.02 11.82 9.26
C PRO A 331 2.55 11.85 9.27
N LEU A 332 3.18 12.79 9.98
CA LEU A 332 4.63 13.02 9.87
C LEU A 332 5.47 11.75 10.08
N LEU A 333 5.23 11.00 11.14
CA LEU A 333 5.95 9.76 11.43
C LEU A 333 5.17 8.49 11.06
N ALA A 334 3.92 8.63 10.56
CA ALA A 334 3.10 7.47 10.23
C ALA A 334 3.75 6.59 9.14
N VAL A 335 4.40 7.20 8.15
CA VAL A 335 5.08 6.51 7.05
C VAL A 335 6.34 5.77 7.50
N TRP A 336 6.96 6.13 8.63
CA TRP A 336 8.16 5.46 9.18
C TRP A 336 7.88 4.04 9.63
N PHE A 337 6.61 3.75 9.93
CA PHE A 337 6.18 2.42 10.35
C PHE A 337 6.52 1.35 9.32
N PHE A 338 6.23 1.59 8.03
CA PHE A 338 6.26 0.53 7.01
C PHE A 338 7.65 -0.04 6.75
N PRO A 339 8.71 0.75 6.48
CA PRO A 339 10.04 0.21 6.31
C PRO A 339 10.50 -0.60 7.51
N ALA A 340 10.27 -0.09 8.71
CA ALA A 340 10.65 -0.75 9.95
C ALA A 340 9.86 -2.05 10.19
N ALA A 341 8.55 -2.06 9.87
CA ALA A 341 7.71 -3.24 10.01
C ALA A 341 8.09 -4.34 9.02
N PHE A 342 8.41 -4.01 7.76
CA PHE A 342 8.91 -4.97 6.79
C PHE A 342 10.27 -5.55 7.21
N ALA A 343 11.18 -4.72 7.74
CA ALA A 343 12.45 -5.18 8.30
C ALA A 343 12.22 -6.13 9.49
N ALA A 344 11.32 -5.78 10.42
CA ALA A 344 10.99 -6.63 11.57
C ALA A 344 10.41 -7.98 11.15
N ILE A 345 9.46 -8.00 10.17
CA ILE A 345 8.92 -9.26 9.62
C ILE A 345 10.05 -10.11 9.02
N ALA A 346 10.95 -9.51 8.24
CA ALA A 346 12.06 -10.23 7.63
C ALA A 346 13.03 -10.84 8.68
N MET A 347 13.16 -10.21 9.86
CA MET A 347 14.01 -10.69 10.95
C MET A 347 13.38 -11.86 11.72
N ILE A 348 12.06 -11.84 11.94
CA ILE A 348 11.37 -12.88 12.72
C ILE A 348 10.95 -14.10 11.89
N THR A 349 11.07 -14.02 10.57
CA THR A 349 10.56 -15.04 9.65
C THR A 349 11.70 -15.76 8.93
N PRO A 350 11.70 -17.11 8.85
CA PRO A 350 12.65 -17.84 8.03
C PRO A 350 12.66 -17.37 6.57
N PRO A 351 13.81 -17.40 5.86
CA PRO A 351 13.93 -16.87 4.50
C PRO A 351 12.88 -17.39 3.52
N ASN A 352 12.51 -18.66 3.59
CA ASN A 352 11.52 -19.33 2.74
C ASN A 352 10.06 -18.93 3.06
N ALA A 353 9.78 -18.27 4.19
CA ALA A 353 8.45 -17.86 4.60
C ALA A 353 8.25 -16.33 4.60
N ARG A 354 9.28 -15.53 4.30
CA ARG A 354 9.22 -14.04 4.36
C ARG A 354 8.15 -13.46 3.45
N ASN A 355 8.11 -13.89 2.20
CA ASN A 355 7.12 -13.41 1.24
C ASN A 355 5.70 -13.74 1.70
N LEU A 356 5.51 -14.91 2.28
CA LEU A 356 4.24 -15.36 2.83
C LEU A 356 3.82 -14.53 4.05
N ALA A 357 4.77 -14.24 4.96
CA ALA A 357 4.51 -13.40 6.13
C ALA A 357 4.03 -11.99 5.75
N VAL A 358 4.67 -11.37 4.77
CA VAL A 358 4.25 -10.07 4.23
C VAL A 358 2.89 -10.17 3.54
N ALA A 359 2.70 -11.20 2.70
CA ALA A 359 1.47 -11.42 1.95
C ALA A 359 0.23 -11.63 2.85
N PHE A 360 0.42 -12.04 4.09
CA PHE A 360 -0.65 -12.16 5.09
C PHE A 360 -0.75 -10.94 6.01
N SER A 361 0.38 -10.46 6.56
CA SER A 361 0.35 -9.35 7.53
C SER A 361 -0.23 -8.07 6.96
N VAL A 362 0.12 -7.73 5.71
CA VAL A 362 -0.32 -6.48 5.09
C VAL A 362 -1.83 -6.46 4.85
N PRO A 363 -2.46 -7.46 4.20
CA PRO A 363 -3.91 -7.41 3.95
C PRO A 363 -4.75 -7.51 5.23
N PHE A 364 -4.34 -8.33 6.20
CA PHE A 364 -5.00 -8.35 7.51
C PHE A 364 -4.88 -6.98 8.21
N GLY A 365 -3.71 -6.34 8.09
CA GLY A 365 -3.52 -4.97 8.57
C GLY A 365 -4.48 -3.99 7.90
N TYR A 366 -4.75 -4.14 6.59
CA TYR A 366 -5.74 -3.31 5.88
C TYR A 366 -7.16 -3.55 6.34
N VAL A 367 -7.58 -4.79 6.61
CA VAL A 367 -8.92 -5.08 7.15
C VAL A 367 -9.12 -4.43 8.51
N ILE A 368 -8.12 -4.51 9.38
CA ILE A 368 -8.17 -3.86 10.70
C ILE A 368 -8.11 -2.35 10.54
N GLY A 369 -6.99 -1.84 10.00
CA GLY A 369 -6.69 -0.40 10.00
C GLY A 369 -7.43 0.38 8.93
N GLY A 370 -7.55 -0.14 7.73
CA GLY A 370 -8.23 0.52 6.61
C GLY A 370 -9.72 0.24 6.54
N GLY A 371 -10.22 -0.73 7.31
CA GLY A 371 -11.63 -1.14 7.31
C GLY A 371 -12.33 -0.99 8.64
N ALA A 372 -11.92 -1.75 9.67
CA ALA A 372 -12.60 -1.75 10.97
C ALA A 372 -12.49 -0.39 11.68
N ILE A 373 -11.35 0.27 11.61
CA ILE A 373 -11.15 1.59 12.24
C ILE A 373 -12.02 2.69 11.61
N PRO A 374 -12.11 2.87 10.28
CA PRO A 374 -13.07 3.81 9.70
C PRO A 374 -14.53 3.51 10.11
N THR A 375 -14.92 2.23 10.14
CA THR A 375 -16.24 1.81 10.58
C THR A 375 -16.50 2.20 12.04
N PHE A 376 -15.53 1.97 12.92
CA PHE A 376 -15.59 2.35 14.32
C PHE A 376 -15.69 3.88 14.50
N ILE A 377 -14.85 4.65 13.81
CA ILE A 377 -14.89 6.12 13.86
C ILE A 377 -16.28 6.62 13.39
N GLY A 378 -16.83 6.05 12.32
CA GLY A 378 -18.17 6.37 11.84
C GLY A 378 -19.26 6.02 12.85
N ALA A 379 -19.17 4.86 13.52
CA ALA A 379 -20.12 4.48 14.59
C ALA A 379 -20.07 5.44 15.79
N MET A 380 -18.89 5.96 16.13
CA MET A 380 -18.78 7.02 17.15
C MET A 380 -19.40 8.33 16.67
N GLY A 381 -19.27 8.65 15.37
CA GLY A 381 -19.99 9.78 14.76
C GLY A 381 -21.51 9.64 14.87
N ASP A 382 -22.06 8.46 14.56
CA ASP A 382 -23.50 8.17 14.73
C ASP A 382 -23.94 8.28 16.22
N ALA A 383 -23.04 7.95 17.16
CA ALA A 383 -23.26 8.14 18.60
C ALA A 383 -23.09 9.60 19.07
N GLY A 384 -22.81 10.54 18.16
CA GLY A 384 -22.75 11.98 18.42
C GLY A 384 -21.33 12.55 18.56
N SER A 385 -20.24 11.77 18.38
CA SER A 385 -18.88 12.31 18.48
C SER A 385 -17.83 11.54 17.68
N PHE A 386 -17.47 12.04 16.52
CA PHE A 386 -16.27 11.61 15.79
C PHE A 386 -14.99 11.84 16.60
N ALA A 387 -14.93 12.95 17.35
CA ALA A 387 -13.79 13.29 18.21
C ALA A 387 -13.46 12.16 19.18
N THR A 388 -14.48 11.52 19.78
CA THR A 388 -14.31 10.32 20.63
C THR A 388 -13.70 9.17 19.82
N GLY A 389 -14.16 8.95 18.58
CA GLY A 389 -13.63 7.93 17.69
C GLY A 389 -12.14 8.13 17.36
N PHE A 390 -11.75 9.36 17.04
CA PHE A 390 -10.35 9.71 16.80
C PHE A 390 -9.49 9.60 18.05
N THR A 391 -9.99 10.07 19.19
CA THR A 391 -9.29 9.98 20.49
C THR A 391 -9.02 8.53 20.87
N PHE A 392 -10.02 7.66 20.77
CA PHE A 392 -9.88 6.24 21.07
C PHE A 392 -8.92 5.54 20.08
N THR A 393 -9.06 5.86 18.79
CA THR A 393 -8.16 5.33 17.74
C THR A 393 -6.72 5.75 18.01
N GLY A 394 -6.49 7.00 18.37
CA GLY A 394 -5.15 7.51 18.73
C GLY A 394 -4.57 6.79 19.94
N ALA A 395 -5.36 6.59 20.99
CA ALA A 395 -4.96 5.83 22.17
C ALA A 395 -4.62 4.37 21.84
N LEU A 396 -5.41 3.73 20.96
CA LEU A 396 -5.16 2.36 20.49
C LEU A 396 -3.84 2.26 19.70
N ILE A 397 -3.58 3.20 18.80
CA ILE A 397 -2.34 3.27 18.04
C ILE A 397 -1.15 3.47 18.98
N ALA A 398 -1.23 4.39 19.95
CA ALA A 398 -0.19 4.62 20.94
C ALA A 398 0.07 3.38 21.81
N ALA A 399 -1.00 2.68 22.25
CA ALA A 399 -0.88 1.41 22.95
C ALA A 399 -0.15 0.35 22.11
N GLY A 400 -0.36 0.34 20.79
CA GLY A 400 0.41 -0.47 19.85
C GLY A 400 1.90 -0.14 19.86
N GLY A 401 2.26 1.14 19.96
CA GLY A 401 3.65 1.56 20.15
C GLY A 401 4.25 0.93 21.41
N LEU A 402 3.55 0.98 22.53
CA LEU A 402 3.98 0.31 23.76
C LEU A 402 4.07 -1.21 23.60
N LEU A 403 3.09 -1.81 22.89
CA LEU A 403 3.10 -3.24 22.59
C LEU A 403 4.30 -3.65 21.73
N ALA A 404 4.77 -2.80 20.82
CA ALA A 404 5.97 -3.02 20.02
C ALA A 404 7.23 -3.20 20.89
N SER A 405 7.26 -2.66 22.12
CA SER A 405 8.36 -2.89 23.06
C SER A 405 8.54 -4.37 23.43
N ARG A 406 7.49 -5.18 23.32
CA ARG A 406 7.52 -6.63 23.57
C ARG A 406 8.03 -7.44 22.37
N LEU A 407 8.21 -6.82 21.21
CA LEU A 407 8.75 -7.48 20.04
C LEU A 407 10.19 -7.93 20.30
N ARG A 408 10.43 -9.24 20.23
CA ARG A 408 11.77 -9.82 20.34
C ARG A 408 12.33 -10.02 18.94
N LEU A 409 13.22 -9.13 18.52
CA LEU A 409 13.97 -9.29 17.28
C LEU A 409 15.30 -9.97 17.57
N PRO A 410 15.78 -10.87 16.70
CA PRO A 410 17.14 -11.39 16.78
C PRO A 410 18.11 -10.20 16.76
N GLY A 411 19.13 -10.26 17.63
CA GLY A 411 20.21 -9.26 17.60
C GLY A 411 20.92 -9.26 16.24
N PRO A 412 21.66 -8.17 15.91
CA PRO A 412 22.47 -8.16 14.70
C PRO A 412 23.41 -9.37 14.74
N VAL A 413 23.40 -10.15 13.64
CA VAL A 413 24.39 -11.22 13.45
C VAL A 413 25.75 -10.52 13.44
N LYS A 414 26.56 -10.72 14.49
CA LYS A 414 27.96 -10.29 14.46
C LYS A 414 28.60 -11.05 13.32
N GLU A 415 28.91 -10.39 12.23
CA GLU A 415 29.83 -10.92 11.24
C GLU A 415 31.14 -11.17 12.00
N GLU A 416 31.46 -12.42 12.25
CA GLU A 416 32.83 -12.81 12.62
C GLU A 416 33.73 -12.37 11.46
N LYS A 417 34.56 -11.37 11.79
CA LYS A 417 35.61 -10.85 10.88
C LYS A 417 36.72 -11.87 10.72
#